data_2876222dab492d59f6b7b3eefb56af15
#
_entry.id   2876222dab492d59f6b7b3eefb56af15
#
_cell.length_a   1.000
_cell.length_b   1.000
_cell.length_c   1.000
_cell.angle_alpha   90.00
_cell.angle_beta   90.00
_cell.angle_gamma   90.00
#
_symmetry.space_group_name_H-M   'P 1'
#
loop_
_entity.id
_entity.type
_entity.pdbx_description
1 polymer ?
#
loop_
_entity_poly.entity_id
_entity_poly.type
_entity_poly.pdbx_seq_one_letter_code
_entity_poly.pdbx_strand_id
1 'polypeptide(L)'
;MVAERKFKCYRKVKRAYTRKSRFKVKGYIKAVPTNKLVKFNFGDNKREFPHKVFLVSKEKIQVRHNAIESARTSVVRRLTEFLGKDYHFQVRSYPHHVLRENKMITGAGADRMQTGMQRSFGKAVGLAAQLKVGTPIFCVYCNKEGMVHARKALLSATPKLPGRCTIEEE
;
A
#
# COMPACT_ATOMS: atom_id res chain seq x y z
N MET A 1 12.22 3.48 -16.07
CA MET A 1 11.01 3.44 -15.21
C MET A 1 10.29 4.76 -15.33
N VAL A 2 8.97 4.74 -15.54
CA VAL A 2 8.16 5.97 -15.54
C VAL A 2 8.09 6.48 -14.11
N ALA A 3 8.57 7.69 -13.83
CA ALA A 3 8.51 8.29 -12.52
C ALA A 3 7.02 8.59 -12.18
N GLU A 4 6.54 8.03 -11.07
CA GLU A 4 5.21 8.35 -10.54
C GLU A 4 5.20 9.77 -9.98
N ARG A 5 4.05 10.46 -10.10
CA ARG A 5 3.86 11.78 -9.50
C ARG A 5 3.95 11.74 -7.97
N LYS A 6 4.10 12.91 -7.36
CA LYS A 6 4.08 13.07 -5.90
C LYS A 6 2.79 12.50 -5.30
N PHE A 7 2.85 12.02 -4.05
CA PHE A 7 1.72 11.44 -3.32
C PHE A 7 0.44 12.28 -3.35
N LYS A 8 0.55 13.60 -3.27
CA LYS A 8 -0.59 14.53 -3.29
C LYS A 8 -1.56 14.27 -4.46
N CYS A 9 -1.06 13.82 -5.62
CA CYS A 9 -1.89 13.55 -6.80
C CYS A 9 -2.77 12.29 -6.63
N TYR A 10 -2.39 11.37 -5.74
CA TYR A 10 -3.05 10.07 -5.56
C TYR A 10 -3.73 9.91 -4.20
N ARG A 11 -3.70 10.93 -3.33
CA ARG A 11 -4.20 10.86 -1.96
C ARG A 11 -5.72 10.59 -1.88
N LYS A 12 -6.51 11.21 -2.73
CA LYS A 12 -7.98 11.12 -2.68
C LYS A 12 -8.46 9.74 -3.14
N VAL A 13 -9.29 9.10 -2.31
CA VAL A 13 -9.95 7.85 -2.66
C VAL A 13 -11.09 8.12 -3.62
N LYS A 14 -10.92 7.70 -4.86
CA LYS A 14 -11.96 7.66 -5.90
C LYS A 14 -12.41 6.21 -6.08
N ARG A 15 -13.45 5.97 -6.89
CA ARG A 15 -13.83 4.62 -7.30
C ARG A 15 -12.60 3.87 -7.83
N ALA A 16 -12.36 2.67 -7.31
CA ALA A 16 -11.24 1.85 -7.75
C ALA A 16 -11.33 1.55 -9.26
N TYR A 17 -10.23 1.80 -9.96
CA TYR A 17 -10.12 1.47 -11.38
C TYR A 17 -9.53 0.08 -11.55
N THR A 18 -10.42 -0.90 -11.56
CA THR A 18 -10.10 -2.33 -11.73
C THR A 18 -10.70 -2.90 -13.01
N ARG A 19 -11.65 -2.17 -13.62
CA ARG A 19 -12.36 -2.56 -14.83
C ARG A 19 -12.64 -1.34 -15.73
N LYS A 20 -12.62 -1.54 -17.04
CA LYS A 20 -13.01 -0.52 -18.03
C LYS A 20 -14.54 -0.45 -18.22
N SER A 21 -15.26 -1.55 -18.03
CA SER A 21 -16.70 -1.68 -18.25
C SER A 21 -17.46 -1.92 -16.95
N ARG A 22 -18.76 -1.62 -16.94
CA ARG A 22 -19.70 -1.99 -15.87
C ARG A 22 -19.92 -3.51 -15.80
N PHE A 23 -19.88 -4.18 -16.92
CA PHE A 23 -20.11 -5.63 -16.99
C PHE A 23 -18.91 -6.39 -16.44
N LYS A 24 -19.17 -7.34 -15.53
CA LYS A 24 -18.14 -8.11 -14.82
C LYS A 24 -17.24 -8.90 -15.77
N VAL A 25 -17.81 -9.47 -16.81
CA VAL A 25 -17.11 -10.33 -17.79
C VAL A 25 -16.31 -9.50 -18.81
N LYS A 26 -16.83 -8.31 -19.18
CA LYS A 26 -16.19 -7.43 -20.16
C LYS A 26 -15.46 -6.29 -19.45
N GLY A 27 -14.20 -6.11 -19.73
CA GLY A 27 -13.50 -4.88 -19.37
C GLY A 27 -12.53 -4.94 -18.21
N TYR A 28 -12.03 -6.10 -17.81
CA TYR A 28 -10.85 -6.16 -16.96
C TYR A 28 -9.66 -5.45 -17.61
N ILE A 29 -8.87 -4.76 -16.80
CA ILE A 29 -7.65 -4.09 -17.28
C ILE A 29 -6.62 -5.17 -17.58
N LYS A 30 -6.22 -5.30 -18.86
CA LYS A 30 -5.19 -6.27 -19.27
C LYS A 30 -3.79 -5.80 -18.96
N ALA A 31 -3.51 -4.50 -19.13
CA ALA A 31 -2.19 -3.90 -18.86
C ALA A 31 -2.12 -3.43 -17.40
N VAL A 32 -1.98 -4.35 -16.47
CA VAL A 32 -1.77 -4.05 -15.05
C VAL A 32 -0.28 -3.85 -14.80
N PRO A 33 0.15 -2.73 -14.18
CA PRO A 33 1.55 -2.52 -13.81
C PRO A 33 2.05 -3.59 -12.83
N THR A 34 3.33 -3.91 -12.90
CA THR A 34 3.95 -4.85 -11.95
C THR A 34 3.83 -4.34 -10.52
N ASN A 35 3.35 -5.22 -9.63
CA ASN A 35 3.28 -4.91 -8.22
C ASN A 35 4.69 -4.98 -7.59
N LYS A 36 5.11 -3.94 -6.87
CA LYS A 36 6.36 -3.95 -6.11
C LYS A 36 6.29 -4.79 -4.84
N LEU A 37 5.08 -4.95 -4.30
CA LEU A 37 4.84 -5.81 -3.15
C LEU A 37 4.63 -7.25 -3.63
N VAL A 38 5.67 -8.08 -3.52
CA VAL A 38 5.65 -9.47 -4.00
C VAL A 38 5.34 -10.44 -2.85
N LYS A 39 5.91 -10.21 -1.67
CA LYS A 39 5.72 -11.07 -0.49
C LYS A 39 4.84 -10.39 0.55
N PHE A 40 3.90 -11.14 1.12
CA PHE A 40 2.93 -10.67 2.10
C PHE A 40 3.15 -11.24 3.49
N ASN A 41 3.82 -12.38 3.60
CA ASN A 41 4.11 -13.07 4.85
C ASN A 41 5.62 -13.18 5.06
N PHE A 42 6.07 -12.94 6.28
CA PHE A 42 7.48 -12.95 6.69
C PHE A 42 7.60 -13.53 8.10
N GLY A 43 8.76 -14.13 8.41
CA GLY A 43 9.00 -14.81 9.67
C GLY A 43 8.48 -16.24 9.63
N ASP A 44 8.12 -16.80 10.78
CA ASP A 44 7.65 -18.19 10.89
C ASP A 44 6.12 -18.25 10.72
N ASN A 45 5.66 -18.73 9.57
CA ASN A 45 4.24 -18.91 9.25
C ASN A 45 3.63 -20.18 9.83
N LYS A 46 4.46 -21.11 10.35
CA LYS A 46 3.98 -22.40 10.85
C LYS A 46 3.66 -22.36 12.33
N ARG A 47 4.35 -21.49 13.07
CA ARG A 47 4.18 -21.33 14.49
C ARG A 47 2.99 -20.42 14.80
N GLU A 48 2.15 -20.84 15.72
CA GLU A 48 1.07 -20.02 16.25
C GLU A 48 1.60 -19.11 17.36
N PHE A 49 1.25 -17.83 17.29
CA PHE A 49 1.61 -16.82 18.25
C PHE A 49 0.35 -16.28 18.93
N PRO A 50 0.35 -16.15 20.28
CA PRO A 50 -0.85 -15.79 21.03
C PRO A 50 -1.27 -14.33 20.87
N HIS A 51 -0.31 -13.42 20.64
CA HIS A 51 -0.58 -11.98 20.58
C HIS A 51 -0.47 -11.43 19.16
N LYS A 52 -1.35 -10.47 18.87
CA LYS A 52 -1.40 -9.78 17.57
C LYS A 52 -1.30 -8.28 17.79
N VAL A 53 -0.48 -7.62 16.99
CA VAL A 53 -0.33 -6.17 16.98
C VAL A 53 -0.61 -5.66 15.58
N PHE A 54 -1.59 -4.78 15.45
CA PHE A 54 -2.03 -4.23 14.16
C PHE A 54 -1.57 -2.78 14.00
N LEU A 55 -1.20 -2.43 12.78
CA LEU A 55 -1.10 -1.04 12.35
C LEU A 55 -2.33 -0.69 11.52
N VAL A 56 -3.17 0.19 12.04
CA VAL A 56 -4.50 0.51 11.49
C VAL A 56 -4.53 1.93 10.96
N SER A 57 -5.22 2.14 9.84
CA SER A 57 -5.40 3.47 9.26
C SER A 57 -6.50 4.24 9.98
N LYS A 58 -6.21 5.47 10.43
CA LYS A 58 -7.20 6.41 11.00
C LYS A 58 -7.94 7.23 9.94
N GLU A 59 -7.49 7.19 8.71
CA GLU A 59 -8.03 8.03 7.64
C GLU A 59 -8.45 7.19 6.44
N LYS A 60 -9.47 7.67 5.72
CA LYS A 60 -9.81 7.11 4.40
C LYS A 60 -8.82 7.62 3.37
N ILE A 61 -7.85 6.80 2.98
CA ILE A 61 -6.70 7.19 2.18
C ILE A 61 -6.32 6.13 1.16
N GLN A 62 -5.61 6.56 0.12
CA GLN A 62 -5.04 5.67 -0.87
C GLN A 62 -3.52 5.61 -0.72
N VAL A 63 -2.98 4.41 -0.60
CA VAL A 63 -1.56 4.14 -0.37
C VAL A 63 -0.95 3.41 -1.57
N ARG A 64 0.12 3.95 -2.13
CA ARG A 64 0.80 3.34 -3.28
C ARG A 64 1.56 2.08 -2.87
N HIS A 65 1.72 1.14 -3.80
CA HIS A 65 2.40 -0.12 -3.58
C HIS A 65 3.88 0.07 -3.14
N ASN A 66 4.55 1.08 -3.66
CA ASN A 66 5.93 1.40 -3.27
C ASN A 66 6.04 1.94 -1.83
N ALA A 67 5.02 2.67 -1.35
CA ALA A 67 4.98 3.11 0.05
C ALA A 67 4.76 1.93 1.00
N ILE A 68 3.86 1.00 0.65
CA ILE A 68 3.63 -0.24 1.42
C ILE A 68 4.91 -1.08 1.45
N GLU A 69 5.60 -1.23 0.31
CA GLU A 69 6.84 -2.00 0.23
C GLU A 69 7.97 -1.36 1.05
N SER A 70 8.14 -0.05 0.98
CA SER A 70 9.11 0.68 1.80
C SER A 70 8.84 0.54 3.31
N ALA A 71 7.57 0.64 3.70
CA ALA A 71 7.13 0.45 5.08
C ALA A 71 7.38 -0.99 5.55
N ARG A 72 6.98 -1.99 4.73
CA ARG A 72 7.22 -3.42 4.99
C ARG A 72 8.72 -3.70 5.25
N THR A 73 9.58 -3.21 4.37
CA THR A 73 11.04 -3.41 4.50
C THR A 73 11.57 -2.84 5.82
N SER A 74 11.09 -1.66 6.22
CA SER A 74 11.49 -1.03 7.49
C SER A 74 11.04 -1.86 8.71
N VAL A 75 9.81 -2.40 8.67
CA VAL A 75 9.26 -3.24 9.75
C VAL A 75 10.02 -4.55 9.85
N VAL A 76 10.16 -5.27 8.73
CA VAL A 76 10.84 -6.58 8.70
C VAL A 76 12.28 -6.47 9.19
N ARG A 77 13.02 -5.44 8.74
CA ARG A 77 14.38 -5.21 9.22
C ARG A 77 14.45 -5.11 10.74
N ARG A 78 13.57 -4.30 11.37
CA ARG A 78 13.54 -4.14 12.82
C ARG A 78 13.08 -5.39 13.56
N LEU A 79 12.06 -6.09 13.03
CA LEU A 79 11.61 -7.35 13.64
C LEU A 79 12.72 -8.41 13.62
N THR A 80 13.43 -8.54 12.50
CA THR A 80 14.56 -9.49 12.39
C THR A 80 15.71 -9.12 13.31
N GLU A 81 15.99 -7.83 13.51
CA GLU A 81 17.04 -7.33 14.40
C GLU A 81 16.76 -7.70 15.87
N PHE A 82 15.51 -7.57 16.33
CA PHE A 82 15.14 -7.76 17.74
C PHE A 82 14.60 -9.16 18.07
N LEU A 83 13.86 -9.78 17.17
CA LEU A 83 13.16 -11.04 17.41
C LEU A 83 13.74 -12.22 16.60
N GLY A 84 14.71 -11.99 15.72
CA GLY A 84 15.30 -13.01 14.88
C GLY A 84 14.25 -13.69 13.97
N LYS A 85 13.79 -14.88 14.36
CA LYS A 85 12.75 -15.64 13.64
C LYS A 85 11.44 -15.79 14.42
N ASP A 86 11.40 -15.35 15.69
CA ASP A 86 10.26 -15.56 16.59
C ASP A 86 9.13 -14.54 16.39
N TYR A 87 8.74 -14.34 15.14
CA TYR A 87 7.59 -13.52 14.76
C TYR A 87 6.97 -14.00 13.45
N HIS A 88 5.70 -13.68 13.25
CA HIS A 88 5.05 -13.75 11.96
C HIS A 88 4.50 -12.37 11.60
N PHE A 89 4.95 -11.81 10.49
CA PHE A 89 4.50 -10.51 9.99
C PHE A 89 3.70 -10.69 8.71
N GLN A 90 2.53 -10.08 8.67
CA GLN A 90 1.61 -10.16 7.54
C GLN A 90 1.22 -8.77 7.03
N VAL A 91 1.29 -8.57 5.72
CA VAL A 91 0.72 -7.41 5.05
C VAL A 91 -0.75 -7.67 4.75
N ARG A 92 -1.67 -6.93 5.38
CA ARG A 92 -3.12 -7.11 5.25
C ARG A 92 -3.71 -6.31 4.09
N SER A 93 -3.08 -5.22 3.68
CA SER A 93 -3.57 -4.36 2.61
C SER A 93 -2.99 -4.74 1.25
N TYR A 94 -3.86 -5.07 0.29
CA TYR A 94 -3.46 -5.40 -1.09
C TYR A 94 -3.65 -4.20 -2.02
N PRO A 95 -2.64 -3.83 -2.83
CA PRO A 95 -2.75 -2.75 -3.82
C PRO A 95 -3.53 -3.21 -5.06
N HIS A 96 -4.85 -3.04 -5.05
CA HIS A 96 -5.77 -3.48 -6.10
C HIS A 96 -6.14 -2.40 -7.12
N HIS A 97 -6.00 -1.12 -6.75
CA HIS A 97 -6.36 0.00 -7.61
C HIS A 97 -5.25 0.31 -8.61
N VAL A 98 -5.59 0.37 -9.90
CA VAL A 98 -4.65 0.74 -10.95
C VAL A 98 -4.60 2.26 -11.07
N LEU A 99 -3.45 2.83 -10.78
CA LEU A 99 -3.18 4.25 -10.95
C LEU A 99 -2.93 4.56 -12.42
N ARG A 100 -3.60 5.58 -12.93
CA ARG A 100 -3.47 6.04 -14.31
C ARG A 100 -2.92 7.45 -14.36
N GLU A 101 -2.16 7.72 -15.37
CA GLU A 101 -1.65 9.06 -15.66
C GLU A 101 -1.77 9.35 -17.15
N ASN A 102 -2.30 10.54 -17.46
CA ASN A 102 -2.17 11.12 -18.77
C ASN A 102 -1.04 12.16 -18.69
N LYS A 103 0.13 11.81 -19.19
CA LYS A 103 1.28 12.72 -19.19
C LYS A 103 1.03 13.84 -20.17
N MET A 104 1.20 15.07 -19.71
CA MET A 104 1.18 16.23 -20.59
C MET A 104 2.37 16.15 -21.56
N ILE A 105 2.09 16.53 -22.80
CA ILE A 105 3.13 16.67 -23.83
C ILE A 105 4.04 17.83 -23.39
N THR A 106 5.33 17.63 -23.47
CA THR A 106 6.33 18.68 -23.21
C THR A 106 6.70 19.32 -24.55
N GLY A 107 6.31 20.57 -24.76
CA GLY A 107 6.60 21.31 -25.99
C GLY A 107 5.78 22.59 -26.07
N ALA A 108 6.06 23.43 -27.06
CA ALA A 108 5.31 24.65 -27.30
C ALA A 108 3.84 24.33 -27.62
N GLY A 109 2.89 24.98 -26.93
CA GLY A 109 1.45 24.76 -27.09
C GLY A 109 0.90 23.49 -26.44
N ALA A 110 1.66 22.79 -25.59
CA ALA A 110 1.23 21.59 -24.88
C ALA A 110 -0.02 21.79 -24.01
N ASP A 111 -0.18 22.94 -23.42
CA ASP A 111 -1.32 23.37 -22.62
C ASP A 111 -2.63 23.45 -23.42
N ARG A 112 -2.54 23.79 -24.71
CA ARG A 112 -3.70 23.83 -25.63
C ARG A 112 -4.14 22.43 -26.06
N MET A 113 -3.23 21.47 -26.10
CA MET A 113 -3.50 20.11 -26.58
C MET A 113 -3.97 19.16 -25.48
N GLN A 114 -3.69 19.43 -24.19
CA GLN A 114 -3.93 18.47 -23.13
C GLN A 114 -4.19 19.12 -21.78
N THR A 115 -5.39 18.89 -21.21
CA THR A 115 -5.84 19.43 -19.93
C THR A 115 -5.77 18.45 -18.76
N GLY A 116 -5.18 17.27 -18.93
CA GLY A 116 -5.06 16.24 -17.90
C GLY A 116 -6.14 15.14 -17.96
N MET A 117 -6.50 14.56 -16.81
CA MET A 117 -7.43 13.43 -16.72
C MET A 117 -8.86 13.89 -16.51
N GLN A 118 -9.76 13.73 -17.50
CA GLN A 118 -11.20 14.00 -17.32
C GLN A 118 -11.99 12.76 -16.91
N ARG A 119 -11.78 11.62 -17.56
CA ARG A 119 -12.52 10.35 -17.35
C ARG A 119 -11.56 9.17 -17.17
N SER A 120 -11.98 7.99 -17.58
CA SER A 120 -11.17 6.76 -17.59
C SER A 120 -10.05 6.77 -18.65
N PHE A 121 -9.42 7.92 -18.84
CA PHE A 121 -8.34 8.11 -19.80
C PHE A 121 -6.97 8.05 -19.09
N GLY A 122 -5.91 7.70 -19.82
CA GLY A 122 -4.54 7.62 -19.31
C GLY A 122 -3.98 6.23 -19.29
N LYS A 123 -2.64 6.16 -19.25
CA LYS A 123 -1.88 4.91 -19.18
C LYS A 123 -1.73 4.47 -17.73
N ALA A 124 -1.77 3.17 -17.48
CA ALA A 124 -1.51 2.59 -16.17
C ALA A 124 -0.03 2.81 -15.78
N VAL A 125 0.21 3.36 -14.59
CA VAL A 125 1.56 3.70 -14.11
C VAL A 125 1.95 2.97 -12.82
N GLY A 126 0.99 2.58 -11.99
CA GLY A 126 1.26 1.93 -10.72
C GLY A 126 0.01 1.36 -10.08
N LEU A 127 0.18 0.80 -8.89
CA LEU A 127 -0.87 0.22 -8.07
C LEU A 127 -0.98 0.91 -6.72
N ALA A 128 -2.18 0.90 -6.16
CA ALA A 128 -2.44 1.43 -4.83
C ALA A 128 -3.51 0.63 -4.09
N ALA A 129 -3.41 0.60 -2.77
CA ALA A 129 -4.43 0.10 -1.87
C ALA A 129 -5.33 1.26 -1.42
N GLN A 130 -6.65 1.05 -1.43
CA GLN A 130 -7.62 2.00 -0.90
C GLN A 130 -8.03 1.55 0.49
N LEU A 131 -7.66 2.34 1.49
CA LEU A 131 -7.91 2.07 2.90
C LEU A 131 -9.12 2.86 3.38
N LYS A 132 -9.95 2.20 4.19
CA LYS A 132 -11.00 2.83 5.00
C LYS A 132 -10.46 3.12 6.39
N VAL A 133 -11.15 3.92 7.16
CA VAL A 133 -10.89 4.07 8.59
C VAL A 133 -11.06 2.70 9.26
N GLY A 134 -10.16 2.34 10.17
CA GLY A 134 -10.17 1.05 10.85
C GLY A 134 -9.60 -0.12 10.02
N THR A 135 -9.07 0.13 8.80
CA THR A 135 -8.49 -0.96 8.00
C THR A 135 -7.07 -1.28 8.47
N PRO A 136 -6.77 -2.54 8.85
CA PRO A 136 -5.42 -2.96 9.20
C PRO A 136 -4.53 -2.97 7.94
N ILE A 137 -3.37 -2.33 8.06
CA ILE A 137 -2.35 -2.28 7.00
C ILE A 137 -1.38 -3.43 7.17
N PHE A 138 -0.85 -3.57 8.39
CA PHE A 138 0.10 -4.60 8.81
C PHE A 138 -0.40 -5.29 10.07
N CYS A 139 -0.04 -6.56 10.20
CA CYS A 139 -0.24 -7.36 11.40
C CYS A 139 1.08 -8.04 11.76
N VAL A 140 1.45 -8.00 13.03
CA VAL A 140 2.58 -8.74 13.61
C VAL A 140 2.03 -9.68 14.64
N TYR A 141 2.35 -10.96 14.52
CA TYR A 141 2.07 -12.00 15.51
C TYR A 141 3.36 -12.29 16.27
N CYS A 142 3.31 -12.29 17.58
CA CYS A 142 4.48 -12.49 18.45
C CYS A 142 4.11 -13.04 19.83
N ASN A 143 5.11 -13.41 20.60
CA ASN A 143 4.98 -13.75 22.01
C ASN A 143 4.88 -12.47 22.86
N LYS A 144 4.44 -12.58 24.11
CA LYS A 144 4.26 -11.48 25.04
C LYS A 144 5.52 -10.58 25.16
N GLU A 145 6.69 -11.19 25.25
CA GLU A 145 7.97 -10.47 25.33
C GLU A 145 8.28 -9.67 24.06
N GLY A 146 7.83 -10.15 22.90
CA GLY A 146 8.03 -9.50 21.62
C GLY A 146 7.11 -8.31 21.34
N MET A 147 6.04 -8.09 22.10
CA MET A 147 5.05 -7.04 21.83
C MET A 147 5.66 -5.63 21.81
N VAL A 148 6.56 -5.34 22.74
CA VAL A 148 7.23 -4.03 22.81
C VAL A 148 8.08 -3.78 21.55
N HIS A 149 8.77 -4.80 21.07
CA HIS A 149 9.57 -4.73 19.85
C HIS A 149 8.69 -4.66 18.59
N ALA A 150 7.60 -5.42 18.54
CA ALA A 150 6.60 -5.36 17.48
C ALA A 150 5.99 -3.95 17.35
N ARG A 151 5.62 -3.33 18.47
CA ARG A 151 5.12 -1.94 18.51
C ARG A 151 6.14 -0.95 17.95
N LYS A 152 7.39 -1.01 18.42
CA LYS A 152 8.49 -0.14 17.93
C LYS A 152 8.74 -0.35 16.43
N ALA A 153 8.69 -1.59 15.95
CA ALA A 153 8.84 -1.92 14.54
C ALA A 153 7.71 -1.33 13.69
N LEU A 154 6.45 -1.48 14.11
CA LEU A 154 5.29 -0.91 13.40
C LEU A 154 5.32 0.63 13.39
N LEU A 155 5.76 1.28 14.47
CA LEU A 155 5.95 2.73 14.50
C LEU A 155 6.95 3.20 13.44
N SER A 156 7.98 2.42 13.14
CA SER A 156 8.95 2.77 12.09
C SER A 156 8.36 2.79 10.67
N ALA A 157 7.21 2.17 10.45
CA ALA A 157 6.48 2.21 9.20
C ALA A 157 5.72 3.52 8.99
N THR A 158 5.30 4.18 10.08
CA THR A 158 4.44 5.38 10.03
C THR A 158 4.98 6.49 9.12
N PRO A 159 6.27 6.88 9.17
CA PRO A 159 6.79 7.93 8.30
C PRO A 159 6.86 7.52 6.81
N LYS A 160 6.72 6.24 6.49
CA LYS A 160 6.71 5.71 5.11
C LYS A 160 5.31 5.65 4.52
N LEU A 161 4.29 5.67 5.38
CA LEU A 161 2.89 5.61 4.99
C LEU A 161 2.28 7.02 4.99
N PRO A 162 1.39 7.31 4.04
CA PRO A 162 0.62 8.54 4.07
C PRO A 162 -0.51 8.44 5.11
N GLY A 163 -0.88 9.57 5.69
CA GLY A 163 -1.97 9.65 6.66
C GLY A 163 -1.59 9.22 8.07
N ARG A 164 -2.57 9.27 8.95
CA ARG A 164 -2.40 8.90 10.36
C ARG A 164 -2.70 7.41 10.55
N CYS A 165 -1.83 6.74 11.29
CA CYS A 165 -2.00 5.34 11.67
C CYS A 165 -2.00 5.20 13.19
N THR A 166 -2.69 4.18 13.70
CA THR A 166 -2.71 3.79 15.13
C THR A 166 -2.27 2.35 15.25
N ILE A 167 -1.70 2.01 16.39
CA ILE A 167 -1.41 0.64 16.77
C ILE A 167 -2.56 0.15 17.65
N GLU A 168 -3.08 -1.04 17.34
CA GLU A 168 -4.08 -1.77 18.11
C GLU A 168 -3.50 -3.13 18.48
N GLU A 169 -3.76 -3.59 19.68
CA GLU A 169 -3.24 -4.84 20.26
C GLU A 169 -4.42 -5.76 20.59
N GLU A 170 -4.27 -7.05 20.27
CA GLU A 170 -5.24 -8.12 20.49
C GLU A 170 -4.57 -9.34 21.13
#